data_00bd32ee0253c497e87271a9cad40692
#
_entry.id   00bd32ee0253c497e87271a9cad40692
#
_cell.length_a   1.000
_cell.length_b   1.000
_cell.length_c   1.000
_cell.angle_alpha   90.00
_cell.angle_beta   90.00
_cell.angle_gamma   90.00
#
_symmetry.space_group_name_H-M   'P 1'
#
loop_
_entity.id
_entity.type
_entity.pdbx_description
1 polymer ?
#
loop_
_entity_poly.entity_id
_entity_poly.type
_entity_poly.pdbx_seq_one_letter_code
_entity_poly.pdbx_strand_id
1 'polypeptide(L)'
;MTHRNQIILSQLTPPAQKSSILDRPRVLLLLKQSLDYPLTTLVTETGYGKTTSALSLIKSARLPYFWYTISRNECDPRLFLTYLCSSFNQQGHKIGLAALRVLEDSDVDLQECLITLINSIASLLDEEALFVLDDFQCLNESDEILRMMNWFIEHLPANLHVMIL
;
A
#
# COMPACT_ATOMS: atom_id res chain seq x y z
N MET A 1 -21.23 6.23 -20.30
CA MET A 1 -21.50 6.64 -18.92
C MET A 1 -20.34 6.10 -18.10
N THR A 2 -19.39 6.95 -17.78
CA THR A 2 -18.21 6.61 -16.97
C THR A 2 -18.67 6.38 -15.53
N HIS A 3 -18.77 5.12 -15.11
CA HIS A 3 -18.87 4.79 -13.69
C HIS A 3 -17.57 5.26 -13.03
N ARG A 4 -17.58 6.43 -12.40
CA ARG A 4 -16.55 6.79 -11.43
C ARG A 4 -16.64 5.71 -10.34
N ASN A 5 -15.67 4.80 -10.32
CA ASN A 5 -15.53 3.86 -9.21
C ASN A 5 -15.39 4.70 -7.93
N GLN A 6 -16.42 4.70 -7.11
CA GLN A 6 -16.37 5.39 -5.82
C GLN A 6 -15.42 4.63 -4.91
N ILE A 7 -14.34 5.30 -4.50
CA ILE A 7 -13.35 4.75 -3.57
C ILE A 7 -13.92 4.76 -2.16
N ILE A 8 -13.80 3.64 -1.47
CA ILE A 8 -14.15 3.50 -0.06
C ILE A 8 -12.96 4.00 0.78
N LEU A 9 -13.03 5.23 1.29
CA LEU A 9 -11.92 5.86 2.00
C LEU A 9 -11.43 5.08 3.24
N SER A 10 -12.30 4.30 3.87
CA SER A 10 -11.91 3.45 5.01
C SER A 10 -10.91 2.34 4.63
N GLN A 11 -10.79 1.98 3.36
CA GLN A 11 -9.77 1.05 2.88
C GLN A 11 -8.39 1.70 2.72
N LEU A 12 -8.35 3.03 2.63
CA LEU A 12 -7.11 3.81 2.48
C LEU A 12 -6.64 4.40 3.81
N THR A 13 -7.25 4.02 4.90
CA THR A 13 -6.88 4.44 6.26
C THR A 13 -6.73 3.22 7.16
N PRO A 14 -5.71 3.21 8.02
CA PRO A 14 -5.56 2.10 8.95
C PRO A 14 -6.76 2.02 9.91
N PRO A 15 -7.12 0.82 10.37
CA PRO A 15 -8.19 0.66 11.34
C PRO A 15 -7.84 1.36 12.66
N ALA A 16 -8.86 1.91 13.33
CA ALA A 16 -8.69 2.55 14.62
C ALA A 16 -8.08 1.60 15.66
N GLN A 17 -7.00 2.01 16.29
CA GLN A 17 -6.37 1.22 17.35
C GLN A 17 -7.24 1.22 18.60
N LYS A 18 -7.46 0.04 19.19
CA LYS A 18 -8.04 -0.08 20.54
C LYS A 18 -7.02 0.39 21.57
N SER A 19 -7.48 1.05 22.62
CA SER A 19 -6.64 1.68 23.66
C SER A 19 -5.77 0.71 24.49
N SER A 20 -6.01 -0.60 24.41
CA SER A 20 -5.25 -1.64 25.13
C SER A 20 -4.43 -2.50 24.17
N ILE A 21 -3.38 -1.92 23.60
CA ILE A 21 -2.43 -2.70 22.79
C ILE A 21 -1.34 -3.21 23.72
N LEU A 22 -1.07 -4.51 23.63
CA LEU A 22 0.05 -5.14 24.29
C LEU A 22 1.35 -4.71 23.62
N ASP A 23 2.22 -4.02 24.35
CA ASP A 23 3.55 -3.68 23.84
C ASP A 23 4.36 -4.96 23.59
N ARG A 24 4.90 -5.10 22.37
CA ARG A 24 5.75 -6.22 21.96
C ARG A 24 7.14 -5.71 21.54
N PRO A 25 8.02 -5.35 22.48
CA PRO A 25 9.30 -4.69 22.16
C PRO A 25 10.19 -5.52 21.23
N ARG A 26 10.19 -6.85 21.38
CA ARG A 26 10.96 -7.76 20.52
C ARG A 26 10.45 -7.76 19.06
N VAL A 27 9.12 -7.76 18.88
CA VAL A 27 8.51 -7.69 17.55
C VAL A 27 8.82 -6.34 16.92
N LEU A 28 8.70 -5.25 17.67
CA LEU A 28 9.00 -3.92 17.19
C LEU A 28 10.48 -3.75 16.75
N LEU A 29 11.41 -4.38 17.49
CA LEU A 29 12.83 -4.37 17.12
C LEU A 29 13.06 -5.07 15.76
N LEU A 30 12.42 -6.23 15.55
CA LEU A 30 12.49 -6.94 14.28
C LEU A 30 11.83 -6.14 13.14
N LEU A 31 10.69 -5.50 13.42
CA LEU A 31 10.00 -4.69 12.42
C LEU A 31 10.80 -3.45 12.01
N LYS A 32 11.61 -2.88 12.89
CA LYS A 32 12.52 -1.79 12.51
C LYS A 32 13.55 -2.23 11.48
N GLN A 33 13.99 -3.48 11.50
CA GLN A 33 14.88 -4.02 10.48
C GLN A 33 14.19 -4.17 9.10
N SER A 34 12.86 -4.15 9.05
CA SER A 34 12.13 -4.20 7.78
C SER A 34 12.39 -2.97 6.90
N LEU A 35 12.82 -1.86 7.50
CA LEU A 35 13.16 -0.63 6.77
C LEU A 35 14.51 -0.72 6.05
N ASP A 36 15.28 -1.78 6.27
CA ASP A 36 16.48 -2.09 5.49
C ASP A 36 16.16 -2.81 4.16
N TYR A 37 14.88 -3.15 3.92
CA TYR A 37 14.44 -3.95 2.77
C TYR A 37 13.31 -3.26 2.01
N PRO A 38 13.26 -3.41 0.67
CA PRO A 38 12.18 -2.84 -0.14
C PRO A 38 10.83 -3.51 0.12
N LEU A 39 10.84 -4.79 0.52
CA LEU A 39 9.64 -5.57 0.82
C LEU A 39 9.80 -6.38 2.10
N THR A 40 8.78 -6.33 2.94
CA THR A 40 8.63 -7.19 4.13
C THR A 40 7.24 -7.79 4.17
N THR A 41 7.14 -9.09 4.44
CA THR A 41 5.88 -9.80 4.62
C THR A 41 5.71 -10.24 6.07
N LEU A 42 4.56 -9.96 6.67
CA LEU A 42 4.18 -10.45 8.00
C LEU A 42 3.23 -11.63 7.85
N VAL A 43 3.77 -12.84 7.97
CA VAL A 43 3.00 -14.08 7.84
C VAL A 43 2.68 -14.61 9.23
N THR A 44 1.42 -14.55 9.64
CA THR A 44 0.91 -15.13 10.89
C THR A 44 -0.55 -15.54 10.70
N GLU A 45 -1.09 -16.35 11.60
CA GLU A 45 -2.52 -16.64 11.63
C GLU A 45 -3.36 -15.36 11.86
N THR A 46 -4.62 -15.43 11.45
CA THR A 46 -5.57 -14.32 11.65
C THR A 46 -5.72 -14.01 13.15
N GLY A 47 -5.74 -12.73 13.51
CA GLY A 47 -5.90 -12.29 14.91
C GLY A 47 -4.59 -12.14 15.69
N TYR A 48 -3.44 -12.53 15.17
CA TYR A 48 -2.14 -12.38 15.85
C TYR A 48 -1.55 -10.96 15.84
N GLY A 49 -2.28 -9.98 15.34
CA GLY A 49 -1.95 -8.57 15.48
C GLY A 49 -0.99 -8.03 14.41
N LYS A 50 -1.02 -8.54 13.18
CA LYS A 50 -0.23 -8.00 12.04
C LYS A 50 -0.43 -6.50 11.87
N THR A 51 -1.68 -6.07 11.68
CA THR A 51 -2.08 -4.67 11.54
C THR A 51 -1.62 -3.82 12.71
N THR A 52 -1.80 -4.32 13.95
CA THR A 52 -1.34 -3.65 15.18
C THR A 52 0.18 -3.48 15.19
N SER A 53 0.92 -4.49 14.72
CA SER A 53 2.38 -4.46 14.66
C SER A 53 2.88 -3.43 13.65
N ALA A 54 2.26 -3.36 12.46
CA ALA A 54 2.57 -2.34 11.45
C ALA A 54 2.32 -0.92 11.99
N LEU A 55 1.18 -0.70 12.66
CA LEU A 55 0.87 0.59 13.28
C LEU A 55 1.83 0.96 14.41
N SER A 56 2.30 -0.02 15.17
CA SER A 56 3.31 0.21 16.21
C SER A 56 4.65 0.63 15.60
N LEU A 57 5.04 0.04 14.47
CA LEU A 57 6.24 0.45 13.73
C LEU A 57 6.11 1.90 13.25
N ILE A 58 5.03 2.24 12.54
CA ILE A 58 4.75 3.58 12.02
C ILE A 58 4.87 4.62 13.14
N LYS A 59 4.20 4.38 14.27
CA LYS A 59 4.21 5.25 15.43
C LYS A 59 5.61 5.39 16.06
N SER A 60 6.33 4.28 16.20
CA SER A 60 7.67 4.27 16.82
C SER A 60 8.72 4.93 15.94
N ALA A 61 8.68 4.70 14.63
CA ALA A 61 9.63 5.25 13.69
C ALA A 61 9.26 6.66 13.21
N ARG A 62 8.02 7.11 13.49
CA ARG A 62 7.45 8.40 13.01
C ARG A 62 7.52 8.55 11.50
N LEU A 63 7.34 7.44 10.78
CA LEU A 63 7.39 7.41 9.32
C LEU A 63 6.09 7.95 8.72
N PRO A 64 6.16 8.74 7.64
CA PRO A 64 5.06 8.85 6.69
C PRO A 64 4.62 7.47 6.25
N TYR A 65 3.34 7.30 6.04
CA TYR A 65 2.83 6.01 5.60
C TYR A 65 1.69 6.16 4.61
N PHE A 66 1.55 5.16 3.76
CA PHE A 66 0.42 4.96 2.88
C PHE A 66 -0.24 3.63 3.25
N TRP A 67 -1.56 3.57 3.17
CA TRP A 67 -2.32 2.41 3.61
C TRP A 67 -3.33 1.99 2.58
N TYR A 68 -3.40 0.69 2.31
CA TYR A 68 -4.44 0.10 1.49
C TYR A 68 -4.86 -1.26 2.07
N THR A 69 -6.10 -1.34 2.55
CA THR A 69 -6.75 -2.60 2.96
C THR A 69 -7.50 -3.18 1.78
N ILE A 70 -7.07 -4.33 1.31
CA ILE A 70 -7.59 -4.97 0.11
C ILE A 70 -8.85 -5.76 0.44
N SER A 71 -9.89 -5.65 -0.38
CA SER A 71 -11.09 -6.44 -0.25
C SER A 71 -11.22 -7.51 -1.34
N ARG A 72 -11.99 -8.57 -1.06
CA ARG A 72 -12.20 -9.69 -1.99
C ARG A 72 -12.85 -9.31 -3.32
N ASN A 73 -13.45 -8.13 -3.40
CA ASN A 73 -14.12 -7.65 -4.61
C ASN A 73 -13.19 -6.88 -5.55
N GLU A 74 -11.91 -6.77 -5.24
CA GLU A 74 -10.92 -5.96 -5.97
C GLU A 74 -10.00 -6.81 -6.86
N CYS A 75 -10.54 -7.92 -7.40
CA CYS A 75 -9.81 -8.76 -8.36
C CYS A 75 -9.73 -8.15 -9.78
N ASP A 76 -10.38 -7.01 -10.02
CA ASP A 76 -10.24 -6.25 -11.26
C ASP A 76 -8.96 -5.40 -11.20
N PRO A 77 -8.00 -5.58 -12.17
CA PRO A 77 -6.72 -4.88 -12.14
C PRO A 77 -6.83 -3.36 -12.18
N ARG A 78 -7.79 -2.81 -12.94
CA ARG A 78 -8.01 -1.37 -13.03
C ARG A 78 -8.56 -0.80 -11.71
N LEU A 79 -9.50 -1.50 -11.09
CA LEU A 79 -10.02 -1.13 -9.79
C LEU A 79 -8.92 -1.18 -8.72
N PHE A 80 -8.12 -2.24 -8.72
CA PHE A 80 -6.97 -2.38 -7.84
C PHE A 80 -5.99 -1.20 -8.00
N LEU A 81 -5.60 -0.84 -9.23
CA LEU A 81 -4.73 0.30 -9.50
C LEU A 81 -5.35 1.63 -9.07
N THR A 82 -6.67 1.77 -9.19
CA THR A 82 -7.37 2.97 -8.73
C THR A 82 -7.20 3.15 -7.22
N TYR A 83 -7.37 2.08 -6.43
CA TYR A 83 -7.12 2.10 -4.99
C TYR A 83 -5.63 2.29 -4.67
N LEU A 84 -4.74 1.58 -5.37
CA LEU A 84 -3.28 1.71 -5.20
C LEU A 84 -2.84 3.16 -5.38
N CYS A 85 -3.20 3.80 -6.51
CA CYS A 85 -2.86 5.21 -6.76
C CYS A 85 -3.50 6.15 -5.74
N SER A 86 -4.74 5.86 -5.33
CA SER A 86 -5.46 6.69 -4.36
C SER A 86 -4.87 6.61 -2.97
N SER A 87 -4.25 5.49 -2.58
CA SER A 87 -3.57 5.36 -1.30
C SER A 87 -2.44 6.37 -1.15
N PHE A 88 -1.75 6.71 -2.24
CA PHE A 88 -0.68 7.71 -2.27
C PHE A 88 -1.18 9.17 -2.32
N ASN A 89 -2.49 9.39 -2.24
CA ASN A 89 -3.08 10.74 -2.14
C ASN A 89 -3.64 11.05 -0.75
N GLN A 90 -3.36 10.20 0.24
CA GLN A 90 -3.82 10.41 1.61
C GLN A 90 -2.89 11.36 2.38
N GLN A 91 -3.37 11.90 3.49
CA GLN A 91 -2.60 12.75 4.41
C GLN A 91 -2.00 14.02 3.76
N GLY A 92 -2.67 14.55 2.74
CA GLY A 92 -2.21 15.76 2.03
C GLY A 92 -1.23 15.50 0.88
N HIS A 93 -0.77 14.27 0.70
CA HIS A 93 0.03 13.88 -0.47
C HIS A 93 -0.83 13.86 -1.74
N LYS A 94 -0.18 14.11 -2.88
CA LYS A 94 -0.81 14.13 -4.22
C LYS A 94 -0.03 13.27 -5.21
N ILE A 95 0.69 12.28 -4.70
CA ILE A 95 1.63 11.45 -5.47
C ILE A 95 0.89 10.63 -6.54
N GLY A 96 -0.25 10.04 -6.20
CA GLY A 96 -1.01 9.18 -7.12
C GLY A 96 -1.88 9.92 -8.15
N LEU A 97 -1.96 11.27 -8.11
CA LEU A 97 -2.89 12.01 -8.98
C LEU A 97 -2.61 11.87 -10.48
N ALA A 98 -1.33 11.88 -10.86
CA ALA A 98 -0.94 11.73 -12.26
C ALA A 98 -1.32 10.34 -12.79
N ALA A 99 -1.05 9.29 -12.03
CA ALA A 99 -1.40 7.91 -12.37
C ALA A 99 -2.93 7.70 -12.44
N LEU A 100 -3.71 8.32 -11.55
CA LEU A 100 -5.17 8.27 -11.63
C LEU A 100 -5.72 8.91 -12.91
N ARG A 101 -5.10 9.99 -13.39
CA ARG A 101 -5.49 10.60 -14.68
C ARG A 101 -5.20 9.68 -15.87
N VAL A 102 -4.10 8.93 -15.84
CA VAL A 102 -3.81 7.90 -16.83
C VAL A 102 -4.92 6.85 -16.87
N LEU A 103 -5.44 6.44 -15.70
CA LEU A 103 -6.55 5.49 -15.61
C LEU A 103 -7.92 6.04 -16.08
N GLU A 104 -8.08 7.34 -16.33
CA GLU A 104 -9.32 7.90 -16.90
C GLU A 104 -9.53 7.47 -18.36
N ASP A 105 -8.47 7.14 -19.09
CA ASP A 105 -8.55 6.55 -20.41
C ASP A 105 -8.87 5.05 -20.29
N SER A 106 -9.97 4.61 -20.92
CA SER A 106 -10.41 3.21 -20.89
C SER A 106 -9.46 2.27 -21.61
N ASP A 107 -8.73 2.75 -22.62
CA ASP A 107 -7.88 1.96 -23.50
C ASP A 107 -6.40 2.00 -23.09
N VAL A 108 -6.08 2.65 -21.96
CA VAL A 108 -4.70 2.76 -21.45
C VAL A 108 -4.14 1.40 -21.05
N ASP A 109 -2.86 1.21 -21.33
CA ASP A 109 -2.09 0.12 -20.75
C ASP A 109 -1.91 0.35 -19.24
N LEU A 110 -2.34 -0.60 -18.44
CA LEU A 110 -2.23 -0.52 -16.97
C LEU A 110 -0.78 -0.42 -16.49
N GLN A 111 0.18 -0.88 -17.29
CA GLN A 111 1.60 -0.71 -17.02
C GLN A 111 2.02 0.77 -17.09
N GLU A 112 1.45 1.57 -17.99
CA GLU A 112 1.71 3.00 -18.08
C GLU A 112 1.28 3.73 -16.79
N CYS A 113 0.15 3.32 -16.20
CA CYS A 113 -0.28 3.82 -14.91
C CYS A 113 0.74 3.51 -13.81
N LEU A 114 1.26 2.29 -13.74
CA LEU A 114 2.29 1.91 -12.76
C LEU A 114 3.59 2.69 -12.95
N ILE A 115 4.07 2.87 -14.19
CA ILE A 115 5.24 3.68 -14.50
C ILE A 115 5.04 5.11 -14.01
N THR A 116 3.87 5.69 -14.29
CA THR A 116 3.53 7.05 -13.88
C THR A 116 3.50 7.17 -12.36
N LEU A 117 2.95 6.18 -11.65
CA LEU A 117 2.93 6.14 -10.20
C LEU A 117 4.34 6.08 -9.62
N ILE A 118 5.20 5.17 -10.10
CA ILE A 118 6.59 5.01 -9.64
C ILE A 118 7.38 6.30 -9.83
N ASN A 119 7.28 6.92 -11.02
CA ASN A 119 7.94 8.19 -11.31
C ASN A 119 7.45 9.32 -10.39
N SER A 120 6.15 9.33 -10.07
CA SER A 120 5.57 10.30 -9.13
C SER A 120 6.06 10.07 -7.71
N ILE A 121 6.17 8.81 -7.27
CA ILE A 121 6.75 8.47 -5.95
C ILE A 121 8.20 8.94 -5.90
N ALA A 122 9.03 8.60 -6.89
CA ALA A 122 10.42 8.98 -6.95
C ALA A 122 10.66 10.50 -6.95
N SER A 123 9.69 11.27 -7.52
CA SER A 123 9.82 12.73 -7.66
C SER A 123 9.24 13.52 -6.49
N LEU A 124 8.28 12.97 -5.76
CA LEU A 124 7.48 13.71 -4.78
C LEU A 124 7.63 13.17 -3.35
N LEU A 125 8.24 12.00 -3.18
CA LEU A 125 8.50 11.44 -1.86
C LEU A 125 9.96 11.77 -1.46
N ASP A 126 10.12 12.75 -0.59
CA ASP A 126 11.44 13.27 -0.19
C ASP A 126 12.04 12.56 1.03
N GLU A 127 11.26 11.74 1.73
CA GLU A 127 11.65 11.07 2.97
C GLU A 127 11.32 9.57 2.93
N GLU A 128 11.91 8.80 3.85
CA GLU A 128 11.56 7.39 4.01
C GLU A 128 10.08 7.24 4.40
N ALA A 129 9.38 6.33 3.74
CA ALA A 129 7.97 6.06 3.98
C ALA A 129 7.66 4.56 3.96
N LEU A 130 6.57 4.19 4.62
CA LEU A 130 6.07 2.82 4.64
C LEU A 130 4.74 2.73 3.87
N PHE A 131 4.66 1.85 2.90
CA PHE A 131 3.42 1.48 2.24
C PHE A 131 2.92 0.14 2.77
N VAL A 132 1.76 0.14 3.42
CA VAL A 132 1.15 -1.07 4.00
C VAL A 132 0.01 -1.56 3.13
N LEU A 133 0.11 -2.84 2.74
CA LEU A 133 -0.93 -3.60 2.06
C LEU A 133 -1.53 -4.60 3.05
N ASP A 134 -2.71 -4.27 3.57
CA ASP A 134 -3.41 -5.12 4.54
C ASP A 134 -4.40 -6.06 3.80
N ASP A 135 -4.55 -7.27 4.31
CA ASP A 135 -5.39 -8.32 3.72
C ASP A 135 -4.99 -8.72 2.27
N PHE A 136 -3.69 -8.70 1.96
CA PHE A 136 -3.14 -8.99 0.63
C PHE A 136 -3.53 -10.39 0.11
N GLN A 137 -3.80 -11.34 0.97
CA GLN A 137 -4.27 -12.69 0.61
C GLN A 137 -5.58 -12.68 -0.19
N CYS A 138 -6.33 -11.58 -0.19
CA CYS A 138 -7.53 -11.43 -1.01
C CYS A 138 -7.23 -11.42 -2.52
N LEU A 139 -5.97 -11.22 -2.92
CA LEU A 139 -5.52 -11.18 -4.32
C LEU A 139 -4.90 -12.50 -4.80
N ASN A 140 -4.81 -13.53 -3.97
CA ASN A 140 -4.13 -14.79 -4.30
C ASN A 140 -4.64 -15.49 -5.56
N GLU A 141 -5.87 -15.19 -5.99
CA GLU A 141 -6.50 -15.75 -7.19
C GLU A 141 -6.32 -14.86 -8.45
N SER A 142 -5.65 -13.70 -8.33
CA SER A 142 -5.45 -12.76 -9.43
C SER A 142 -4.00 -12.71 -9.88
N ASP A 143 -3.63 -13.63 -10.77
CA ASP A 143 -2.27 -13.71 -11.33
C ASP A 143 -1.81 -12.39 -11.99
N GLU A 144 -2.74 -11.64 -12.59
CA GLU A 144 -2.42 -10.39 -13.25
C GLU A 144 -2.00 -9.32 -12.22
N ILE A 145 -2.79 -9.14 -11.15
CA ILE A 145 -2.47 -8.19 -10.08
C ILE A 145 -1.17 -8.59 -9.38
N LEU A 146 -0.95 -9.89 -9.13
CA LEU A 146 0.29 -10.37 -8.52
C LEU A 146 1.52 -10.06 -9.39
N ARG A 147 1.43 -10.23 -10.73
CA ARG A 147 2.51 -9.82 -11.65
C ARG A 147 2.74 -8.32 -11.63
N MET A 148 1.67 -7.51 -11.63
CA MET A 148 1.75 -6.05 -11.54
C MET A 148 2.41 -5.60 -10.24
N MET A 149 2.03 -6.20 -9.10
CA MET A 149 2.62 -5.88 -7.80
C MET A 149 4.09 -6.28 -7.72
N ASN A 150 4.46 -7.45 -8.27
CA ASN A 150 5.86 -7.87 -8.32
C ASN A 150 6.70 -6.86 -9.11
N TRP A 151 6.22 -6.49 -10.31
CA TRP A 151 6.88 -5.48 -11.14
C TRP A 151 6.96 -4.12 -10.45
N PHE A 152 5.89 -3.69 -9.77
CA PHE A 152 5.87 -2.45 -8.99
C PHE A 152 6.94 -2.44 -7.90
N ILE A 153 7.04 -3.52 -7.11
CA ILE A 153 8.00 -3.65 -6.01
C ILE A 153 9.44 -3.64 -6.53
N GLU A 154 9.71 -4.29 -7.66
CA GLU A 154 11.04 -4.33 -8.28
C GLU A 154 11.55 -2.95 -8.75
N HIS A 155 10.65 -1.99 -8.97
CA HIS A 155 10.99 -0.67 -9.51
C HIS A 155 10.78 0.47 -8.51
N LEU A 156 10.53 0.16 -7.24
CA LEU A 156 10.33 1.18 -6.21
C LEU A 156 11.59 2.00 -5.95
N PRO A 157 11.47 3.30 -5.66
CA PRO A 157 12.57 4.09 -5.14
C PRO A 157 13.00 3.59 -3.76
N ALA A 158 14.29 3.76 -3.44
CA ALA A 158 14.91 3.19 -2.24
C ALA A 158 14.31 3.70 -0.91
N ASN A 159 13.63 4.84 -0.93
CA ASN A 159 13.01 5.46 0.25
C ASN A 159 11.54 5.04 0.48
N LEU A 160 11.01 4.12 -0.33
CA LEU A 160 9.69 3.54 -0.08
C LEU A 160 9.81 2.05 0.25
N HIS A 161 9.37 1.68 1.45
CA HIS A 161 9.34 0.30 1.93
C HIS A 161 7.92 -0.24 1.88
N VAL A 162 7.74 -1.45 1.35
CA VAL A 162 6.43 -2.12 1.27
C VAL A 162 6.31 -3.15 2.38
N MET A 163 5.19 -3.14 3.08
CA MET A 163 4.84 -4.14 4.09
C MET A 163 3.52 -4.82 3.73
N ILE A 164 3.56 -6.13 3.54
CA ILE A 164 2.40 -6.98 3.26
C ILE A 164 1.96 -7.69 4.55
N LEU A 165 0.65 -7.61 4.87
CA LEU A 165 0.06 -8.20 6.07
C LEU A 165 -0.88 -9.36 5.74
#